data_dfc47fa03ca4fc8efd5a65b5d989cb40
#
_entry.id   dfc47fa03ca4fc8efd5a65b5d989cb40
#
_cell.length_a   1.000
_cell.length_b   1.000
_cell.length_c   1.000
_cell.angle_alpha   90.00
_cell.angle_beta   90.00
_cell.angle_gamma   90.00
#
_symmetry.space_group_name_H-M   'P 1'
#
loop_
_entity.id
_entity.type
_entity.pdbx_description
1 polymer ?
#
loop_
_entity_poly.entity_id
_entity_poly.type
_entity_poly.pdbx_seq_one_letter_code
_entity_poly.pdbx_strand_id
1 'polypeptide(L)'
;MVIVSSFPYSIPWSKENIPAILHVTQSSQELGNGLADIIFGNESPSGRLVQTWVSSIDELPPILDYNIRNGRTYMYSKSAPLFPFGYGLTYTSFSYSDLKTDGKTISKGGTVNVSFRIKNTGNYDSDEVAQLYVSFPGSKVERAAKALKGFTRIMIRKGEEKLVTIPVKAADLTYWDTESGKWVLEPGKIDFFVGSSSLDIKLKGTLVADPR
;
A
#
# COMPACT_ATOMS: atom_id res chain seq x y z
N MET A 1 8.96 -18.78 16.46
CA MET A 1 9.20 -17.54 15.69
C MET A 1 10.21 -17.82 14.59
N VAL A 2 10.03 -17.22 13.42
CA VAL A 2 10.99 -17.27 12.33
C VAL A 2 11.38 -15.84 11.91
N ILE A 3 12.63 -15.63 11.57
CA ILE A 3 13.13 -14.36 11.02
C ILE A 3 13.48 -14.60 9.55
N VAL A 4 12.87 -13.83 8.66
CA VAL A 4 13.07 -13.88 7.22
C VAL A 4 13.77 -12.61 6.78
N SER A 5 14.88 -12.74 6.07
CA SER A 5 15.71 -11.58 5.64
C SER A 5 15.79 -11.46 4.13
N SER A 6 16.06 -10.25 3.67
CA SER A 6 16.37 -9.83 2.30
C SER A 6 15.16 -9.83 1.35
N PHE A 7 14.82 -10.96 0.77
CA PHE A 7 13.87 -11.07 -0.34
C PHE A 7 12.54 -11.69 0.08
N PRO A 8 11.46 -11.51 -0.70
CA PRO A 8 10.24 -12.28 -0.52
C PRO A 8 10.49 -13.75 -0.85
N TYR A 9 9.92 -14.62 -0.03
CA TYR A 9 9.97 -16.06 -0.21
C TYR A 9 8.56 -16.65 -0.25
N SER A 10 8.38 -17.75 -0.99
CA SER A 10 7.19 -18.56 -0.87
C SER A 10 7.30 -19.42 0.40
N ILE A 11 6.61 -19.00 1.46
CA ILE A 11 6.67 -19.64 2.78
C ILE A 11 5.25 -19.96 3.32
N PRO A 12 4.36 -20.59 2.54
CA PRO A 12 3.00 -20.85 2.97
C PRO A 12 2.95 -21.72 4.24
N TRP A 13 3.78 -22.74 4.33
CA TRP A 13 3.87 -23.58 5.52
C TRP A 13 4.21 -22.77 6.78
N SER A 14 5.18 -21.85 6.68
CA SER A 14 5.54 -21.01 7.83
C SER A 14 4.41 -20.07 8.24
N LYS A 15 3.68 -19.51 7.27
CA LYS A 15 2.51 -18.67 7.55
C LYS A 15 1.44 -19.40 8.32
N GLU A 16 1.21 -20.68 8.04
CA GLU A 16 0.17 -21.49 8.66
C GLU A 16 0.59 -22.07 10.02
N ASN A 17 1.88 -22.40 10.19
CA ASN A 17 2.36 -23.19 11.31
C ASN A 17 3.23 -22.42 12.31
N ILE A 18 3.71 -21.23 11.97
CA ILE A 18 4.58 -20.45 12.85
C ILE A 18 3.82 -19.26 13.45
N PRO A 19 3.71 -19.17 14.79
CA PRO A 19 2.95 -18.10 15.45
C PRO A 19 3.44 -16.68 15.19
N ALA A 20 4.73 -16.49 14.90
CA ALA A 20 5.29 -15.18 14.62
C ALA A 20 6.36 -15.23 13.52
N ILE A 21 6.23 -14.35 12.54
CA ILE A 21 7.19 -14.17 11.44
C ILE A 21 7.63 -12.72 11.45
N LEU A 22 8.93 -12.48 11.56
CA LEU A 22 9.54 -11.17 11.38
C LEU A 22 10.28 -11.13 10.04
N HIS A 23 9.97 -10.13 9.22
CA HIS A 23 10.74 -9.85 8.02
C HIS A 23 11.63 -8.64 8.27
N VAL A 24 12.92 -8.80 7.98
CA VAL A 24 13.91 -7.74 8.07
C VAL A 24 14.64 -7.61 6.74
N THR A 25 14.83 -6.39 6.27
CA THR A 25 15.74 -6.15 5.16
C THR A 25 17.18 -6.20 5.66
N GLN A 26 18.14 -6.18 4.74
CA GLN A 26 19.54 -6.05 5.13
C GLN A 26 19.74 -4.69 5.80
N SER A 27 19.96 -4.72 7.09
CA SER A 27 20.26 -3.54 7.90
C SER A 27 21.74 -3.59 8.28
N SER A 28 22.23 -2.44 8.69
CA SER A 28 23.63 -2.33 9.10
C SER A 28 23.79 -2.59 10.62
N GLN A 29 24.52 -1.76 11.25
CA GLN A 29 25.09 -1.88 12.58
C GLN A 29 24.08 -2.16 13.71
N GLU A 30 22.88 -1.56 13.68
CA GLU A 30 21.89 -1.63 14.76
C GLU A 30 20.82 -2.74 14.57
N LEU A 31 21.02 -3.66 13.62
CA LEU A 31 20.03 -4.71 13.32
C LEU A 31 19.66 -5.54 14.56
N GLY A 32 20.65 -5.92 15.36
CA GLY A 32 20.45 -6.73 16.57
C GLY A 32 19.63 -5.99 17.62
N ASN A 33 19.93 -4.72 17.85
CA ASN A 33 19.21 -3.89 18.80
C ASN A 33 17.76 -3.67 18.36
N GLY A 34 17.53 -3.30 17.08
CA GLY A 34 16.19 -3.13 16.56
C GLY A 34 15.34 -4.40 16.59
N LEU A 35 15.94 -5.58 16.33
CA LEU A 35 15.22 -6.86 16.48
C LEU A 35 14.89 -7.15 17.95
N ALA A 36 15.82 -6.89 18.87
CA ALA A 36 15.58 -7.09 20.30
C ALA A 36 14.43 -6.21 20.79
N ASP A 37 14.41 -4.94 20.41
CA ASP A 37 13.35 -4.00 20.80
C ASP A 37 11.96 -4.47 20.35
N ILE A 38 11.86 -4.99 19.11
CA ILE A 38 10.63 -5.58 18.62
C ILE A 38 10.29 -6.86 19.40
N ILE A 39 11.21 -7.80 19.55
CA ILE A 39 10.94 -9.11 20.17
C ILE A 39 10.55 -8.98 21.64
N PHE A 40 11.18 -8.07 22.37
CA PHE A 40 10.88 -7.84 23.78
C PHE A 40 9.77 -6.81 24.01
N GLY A 41 9.22 -6.21 22.95
CA GLY A 41 8.07 -5.30 23.03
C GLY A 41 8.42 -3.89 23.51
N ASN A 42 9.69 -3.49 23.45
CA ASN A 42 10.12 -2.13 23.75
C ASN A 42 9.61 -1.17 22.67
N GLU A 43 9.53 -1.64 21.43
CA GLU A 43 9.02 -0.88 20.27
C GLU A 43 7.97 -1.70 19.53
N SER A 44 6.94 -1.02 19.02
CA SER A 44 5.94 -1.65 18.18
C SER A 44 6.41 -1.69 16.72
N PRO A 45 6.37 -2.85 16.04
CA PRO A 45 6.73 -2.92 14.63
C PRO A 45 5.79 -2.05 13.78
N SER A 46 6.36 -1.31 12.85
CA SER A 46 5.60 -0.44 11.95
C SER A 46 6.06 -0.54 10.48
N GLY A 47 7.00 -1.44 10.20
CA GLY A 47 7.45 -1.73 8.84
C GLY A 47 6.34 -2.32 7.97
N ARG A 48 6.41 -2.03 6.67
CA ARG A 48 5.48 -2.58 5.67
C ARG A 48 6.25 -3.23 4.55
N LEU A 49 5.73 -4.36 4.06
CA LEU A 49 6.32 -5.06 2.92
C LEU A 49 6.25 -4.20 1.67
N VAL A 50 7.37 -4.00 1.02
CA VAL A 50 7.50 -3.24 -0.23
C VAL A 50 7.37 -4.10 -1.48
N GLN A 51 7.03 -5.37 -1.30
CA GLN A 51 6.87 -6.36 -2.35
C GLN A 51 5.64 -7.22 -2.08
N THR A 52 5.03 -7.75 -3.14
CA THR A 52 3.98 -8.77 -3.04
C THR A 52 4.63 -10.13 -2.90
N TRP A 53 4.28 -10.88 -1.87
CA TRP A 53 4.76 -12.24 -1.66
C TRP A 53 3.77 -13.25 -2.23
N VAL A 54 4.23 -14.17 -3.05
CA VAL A 54 3.42 -15.21 -3.68
C VAL A 54 3.38 -16.48 -2.84
N SER A 55 2.30 -17.24 -2.97
CA SER A 55 2.17 -18.54 -2.27
C SER A 55 2.99 -19.62 -2.95
N SER A 56 3.14 -19.57 -4.28
CA SER A 56 4.04 -20.42 -5.06
C SER A 56 4.81 -19.61 -6.09
N ILE A 57 6.02 -20.03 -6.40
CA ILE A 57 6.80 -19.48 -7.52
C ILE A 57 6.14 -19.75 -8.88
N ASP A 58 5.30 -20.80 -8.97
CA ASP A 58 4.56 -21.14 -10.19
C ASP A 58 3.49 -20.10 -10.56
N GLU A 59 3.13 -19.22 -9.61
CA GLU A 59 2.23 -18.07 -9.85
C GLU A 59 2.91 -16.93 -10.59
N LEU A 60 4.24 -16.96 -10.70
CA LEU A 60 5.00 -15.91 -11.35
C LEU A 60 5.21 -16.20 -12.83
N PRO A 61 5.15 -15.18 -13.70
CA PRO A 61 5.59 -15.30 -15.08
C PRO A 61 7.07 -15.72 -15.16
N PRO A 62 7.52 -16.25 -16.31
CA PRO A 62 8.92 -16.60 -16.54
C PRO A 62 9.87 -15.48 -16.09
N ILE A 63 11.02 -15.84 -15.51
CA ILE A 63 11.95 -14.86 -14.91
C ILE A 63 12.42 -13.80 -15.90
N LEU A 64 12.53 -14.12 -17.17
CA LEU A 64 12.94 -13.21 -18.24
C LEU A 64 11.79 -12.36 -18.80
N ASP A 65 10.56 -12.59 -18.34
CA ASP A 65 9.42 -11.74 -18.70
C ASP A 65 9.37 -10.53 -17.77
N TYR A 66 9.84 -9.37 -18.25
CA TYR A 66 9.86 -8.11 -17.52
C TYR A 66 8.58 -7.28 -17.67
N ASN A 67 7.61 -7.76 -18.47
CA ASN A 67 6.33 -7.07 -18.58
C ASN A 67 5.48 -7.32 -17.33
N ILE A 68 5.40 -6.32 -16.46
CA ILE A 68 4.64 -6.42 -15.19
C ILE A 68 3.15 -6.72 -15.41
N ARG A 69 2.58 -6.37 -16.57
CA ARG A 69 1.17 -6.62 -16.93
C ARG A 69 0.87 -8.11 -17.10
N ASN A 70 1.88 -8.93 -17.32
CA ASN A 70 1.74 -10.38 -17.40
C ASN A 70 1.57 -11.06 -16.02
N GLY A 71 0.86 -10.38 -15.11
CA GLY A 71 0.48 -10.96 -13.82
C GLY A 71 1.47 -10.71 -12.68
N ARG A 72 2.38 -9.74 -12.82
CA ARG A 72 3.32 -9.40 -11.75
C ARG A 72 2.73 -8.40 -10.76
N THR A 73 3.14 -8.52 -9.51
CA THR A 73 2.82 -7.62 -8.39
C THR A 73 1.31 -7.53 -8.05
N TYR A 74 0.98 -6.83 -6.97
CA TYR A 74 -0.41 -6.54 -6.58
C TYR A 74 -1.20 -5.75 -7.64
N MET A 75 -0.50 -5.15 -8.61
CA MET A 75 -1.11 -4.35 -9.66
C MET A 75 -1.77 -5.19 -10.75
N TYR A 76 -1.18 -6.35 -11.09
CA TYR A 76 -1.63 -7.15 -12.22
C TYR A 76 -1.82 -8.64 -11.90
N SER A 77 -1.33 -9.12 -10.75
CA SER A 77 -1.55 -10.50 -10.33
C SER A 77 -3.04 -10.78 -10.09
N LYS A 78 -3.49 -11.93 -10.57
CA LYS A 78 -4.84 -12.45 -10.33
C LYS A 78 -4.88 -13.42 -9.14
N SER A 79 -3.72 -13.89 -8.70
CA SER A 79 -3.60 -14.80 -7.56
C SER A 79 -3.68 -14.05 -6.25
N ALA A 80 -4.26 -14.66 -5.23
CA ALA A 80 -4.23 -14.13 -3.87
C ALA A 80 -2.79 -14.21 -3.32
N PRO A 81 -2.20 -13.10 -2.88
CA PRO A 81 -0.82 -13.13 -2.39
C PRO A 81 -0.72 -13.85 -1.04
N LEU A 82 0.43 -14.44 -0.76
CA LEU A 82 0.77 -14.94 0.57
C LEU A 82 0.78 -13.78 1.59
N PHE A 83 1.48 -12.70 1.25
CA PHE A 83 1.41 -11.42 1.94
C PHE A 83 1.27 -10.29 0.90
N PRO A 84 0.27 -9.42 1.05
CA PRO A 84 0.05 -8.33 0.09
C PRO A 84 1.13 -7.26 0.19
N PHE A 85 1.31 -6.50 -0.88
CA PHE A 85 2.09 -5.26 -0.85
C PHE A 85 1.55 -4.31 0.21
N GLY A 86 2.44 -3.70 0.97
CA GLY A 86 2.08 -2.78 2.05
C GLY A 86 1.71 -3.46 3.38
N TYR A 87 1.68 -4.79 3.44
CA TYR A 87 1.30 -5.54 4.64
C TYR A 87 2.34 -5.41 5.76
N GLY A 88 1.86 -5.36 6.98
CA GLY A 88 2.63 -5.44 8.21
C GLY A 88 1.70 -5.35 9.42
N LEU A 89 2.10 -5.97 10.52
CA LEU A 89 1.38 -5.93 11.78
C LEU A 89 2.06 -4.98 12.77
N THR A 90 1.29 -4.53 13.74
CA THR A 90 1.76 -3.73 14.88
C THR A 90 1.26 -4.37 16.17
N TYR A 91 1.75 -3.93 17.33
CA TYR A 91 1.26 -4.38 18.63
C TYR A 91 -0.01 -3.64 19.08
N THR A 92 -0.53 -2.77 18.23
CA THR A 92 -1.76 -2.02 18.47
C THR A 92 -2.74 -2.19 17.30
N SER A 93 -3.86 -1.48 17.35
CA SER A 93 -4.88 -1.50 16.30
C SER A 93 -5.27 -0.08 15.93
N PHE A 94 -5.61 0.13 14.67
CA PHE A 94 -6.03 1.43 14.16
C PHE A 94 -7.41 1.36 13.52
N SER A 95 -8.23 2.38 13.76
CA SER A 95 -9.48 2.62 13.03
C SER A 95 -9.35 3.83 12.13
N TYR A 96 -10.04 3.79 10.99
CA TYR A 96 -10.04 4.84 9.98
C TYR A 96 -11.45 5.38 9.80
N SER A 97 -11.61 6.71 9.74
CA SER A 97 -12.91 7.37 9.63
C SER A 97 -12.83 8.70 8.86
N ASP A 98 -13.97 9.34 8.67
CA ASP A 98 -14.12 10.73 8.20
C ASP A 98 -13.42 11.06 6.87
N LEU A 99 -13.52 10.15 5.89
CA LEU A 99 -12.95 10.35 4.58
C LEU A 99 -13.57 11.57 3.87
N LYS A 100 -12.74 12.50 3.45
CA LYS A 100 -13.13 13.72 2.74
C LYS A 100 -12.11 14.03 1.64
N THR A 101 -12.58 14.73 0.62
CA THR A 101 -11.74 15.34 -0.41
C THR A 101 -12.04 16.82 -0.50
N ASP A 102 -11.05 17.65 -0.78
CA ASP A 102 -11.23 19.09 -1.00
C ASP A 102 -11.78 19.42 -2.39
N GLY A 103 -11.91 18.43 -3.27
CA GLY A 103 -12.56 18.50 -4.58
C GLY A 103 -13.09 17.15 -5.00
N LYS A 104 -14.11 17.15 -5.86
CA LYS A 104 -14.65 15.94 -6.50
C LYS A 104 -14.09 15.69 -7.89
N THR A 105 -13.45 16.72 -8.46
CA THR A 105 -12.88 16.70 -9.81
C THR A 105 -11.41 17.06 -9.74
N ILE A 106 -10.60 16.38 -10.53
CA ILE A 106 -9.18 16.68 -10.70
C ILE A 106 -8.91 17.03 -12.15
N SER A 107 -8.40 18.26 -12.37
CA SER A 107 -8.05 18.76 -13.70
C SER A 107 -6.54 18.63 -13.96
N LYS A 108 -6.14 18.79 -15.20
CA LYS A 108 -4.73 18.74 -15.61
C LYS A 108 -3.89 19.72 -14.78
N GLY A 109 -2.79 19.24 -14.22
CA GLY A 109 -1.92 20.03 -13.33
C GLY A 109 -2.47 20.25 -11.91
N GLY A 110 -3.71 19.82 -11.63
CA GLY A 110 -4.34 19.97 -10.33
C GLY A 110 -3.88 18.94 -9.29
N THR A 111 -4.28 19.18 -8.06
CA THR A 111 -4.09 18.28 -6.92
C THR A 111 -5.39 18.23 -6.13
N VAL A 112 -5.78 17.04 -5.68
CA VAL A 112 -6.89 16.85 -4.74
C VAL A 112 -6.32 16.25 -3.46
N ASN A 113 -6.63 16.86 -2.32
CA ASN A 113 -6.25 16.36 -1.02
C ASN A 113 -7.29 15.38 -0.49
N VAL A 114 -6.85 14.16 -0.19
CA VAL A 114 -7.68 13.12 0.45
C VAL A 114 -7.35 13.14 1.94
N SER A 115 -8.32 13.53 2.76
CA SER A 115 -8.17 13.66 4.22
C SER A 115 -9.05 12.63 4.93
N PHE A 116 -8.55 12.04 6.01
CA PHE A 116 -9.24 11.07 6.85
C PHE A 116 -8.64 11.06 8.25
N ARG A 117 -9.37 10.48 9.22
CA ARG A 117 -8.86 10.32 10.58
C ARG A 117 -8.36 8.91 10.82
N ILE A 118 -7.29 8.80 11.60
CA ILE A 118 -6.79 7.53 12.13
C ILE A 118 -6.75 7.64 13.65
N LYS A 119 -7.37 6.67 14.33
CA LYS A 119 -7.33 6.55 15.78
C LYS A 119 -6.62 5.27 16.18
N ASN A 120 -5.71 5.35 17.11
CA ASN A 120 -5.13 4.20 17.77
C ASN A 120 -6.13 3.65 18.81
N THR A 121 -6.69 2.49 18.52
CA THR A 121 -7.72 1.83 19.36
C THR A 121 -7.15 0.72 20.25
N GLY A 122 -5.86 0.44 20.13
CA GLY A 122 -5.18 -0.58 20.92
C GLY A 122 -4.45 0.01 22.13
N ASN A 123 -3.47 -0.75 22.64
CA ASN A 123 -2.87 -0.47 23.94
C ASN A 123 -1.43 0.04 23.88
N TYR A 124 -0.84 0.16 22.71
CA TYR A 124 0.56 0.58 22.51
C TYR A 124 0.64 1.80 21.61
N ASP A 125 1.59 2.67 21.88
CA ASP A 125 2.00 3.70 20.95
C ASP A 125 2.61 3.04 19.71
N SER A 126 2.30 3.49 18.51
CA SER A 126 2.88 2.94 17.28
C SER A 126 2.72 3.88 16.11
N ASP A 127 3.61 3.74 15.15
CA ASP A 127 3.39 4.33 13.83
C ASP A 127 2.37 3.52 13.02
N GLU A 128 1.52 4.22 12.32
CA GLU A 128 0.71 3.68 11.23
C GLU A 128 1.22 4.17 9.88
N VAL A 129 1.17 3.29 8.87
CA VAL A 129 1.49 3.65 7.48
C VAL A 129 0.21 3.60 6.66
N ALA A 130 -0.45 4.74 6.57
CA ALA A 130 -1.63 4.90 5.75
C ALA A 130 -1.24 4.97 4.27
N GLN A 131 -1.91 4.19 3.44
CA GLN A 131 -1.62 4.02 2.00
C GLN A 131 -2.85 4.38 1.18
N LEU A 132 -2.65 5.16 0.12
CA LEU A 132 -3.69 5.56 -0.81
C LEU A 132 -3.43 4.93 -2.17
N TYR A 133 -4.39 4.16 -2.64
CA TYR A 133 -4.38 3.48 -3.93
C TYR A 133 -5.46 4.07 -4.84
N VAL A 134 -5.26 3.96 -6.14
CA VAL A 134 -6.25 4.35 -7.15
C VAL A 134 -6.50 3.23 -8.15
N SER A 135 -7.70 3.19 -8.71
CA SER A 135 -8.06 2.41 -9.89
C SER A 135 -8.83 3.26 -10.89
N PHE A 136 -8.89 2.81 -12.13
CA PHE A 136 -9.47 3.53 -13.25
C PHE A 136 -10.56 2.68 -13.91
N PRO A 137 -11.75 2.56 -13.30
CA PRO A 137 -12.83 1.78 -13.89
C PRO A 137 -13.28 2.41 -15.20
N GLY A 138 -13.36 1.61 -16.26
CA GLY A 138 -13.75 2.08 -17.58
C GLY A 138 -12.65 2.77 -18.40
N SER A 139 -11.38 2.67 -17.98
CA SER A 139 -10.25 3.13 -18.79
C SER A 139 -10.22 2.43 -20.14
N LYS A 140 -9.87 3.18 -21.20
CA LYS A 140 -9.71 2.67 -22.57
C LYS A 140 -8.44 1.86 -22.78
N VAL A 141 -7.49 2.01 -21.86
CA VAL A 141 -6.22 1.28 -21.86
C VAL A 141 -6.14 0.38 -20.65
N GLU A 142 -5.33 -0.68 -20.74
CA GLU A 142 -5.08 -1.53 -19.59
C GLU A 142 -4.36 -0.75 -18.48
N ARG A 143 -4.98 -0.72 -17.32
CA ARG A 143 -4.46 -0.08 -16.10
C ARG A 143 -4.29 -1.12 -15.00
N ALA A 144 -3.45 -0.81 -14.04
CA ALA A 144 -3.32 -1.61 -12.83
C ALA A 144 -4.67 -1.78 -12.11
N ALA A 145 -4.95 -2.95 -11.56
CA ALA A 145 -6.15 -3.17 -10.73
C ALA A 145 -6.22 -2.16 -9.58
N LYS A 146 -5.07 -1.87 -8.97
CA LYS A 146 -4.84 -0.75 -8.05
C LYS A 146 -3.40 -0.27 -8.16
N ALA A 147 -3.15 1.02 -8.01
CA ALA A 147 -1.81 1.60 -7.99
C ALA A 147 -1.64 2.51 -6.77
N LEU A 148 -0.60 2.31 -5.97
CA LEU A 148 -0.24 3.20 -4.86
C LEU A 148 0.09 4.58 -5.43
N LYS A 149 -0.56 5.62 -4.91
CA LYS A 149 -0.37 7.03 -5.33
C LYS A 149 0.05 7.95 -4.20
N GLY A 150 0.00 7.47 -2.97
CA GLY A 150 0.51 8.20 -1.83
C GLY A 150 0.52 7.35 -0.57
N PHE A 151 1.36 7.73 0.36
CA PHE A 151 1.38 7.13 1.70
C PHE A 151 1.93 8.13 2.70
N THR A 152 1.65 7.88 3.97
CA THR A 152 2.26 8.61 5.07
C THR A 152 2.48 7.67 6.25
N ARG A 153 3.61 7.85 6.94
CA ARG A 153 3.89 7.21 8.22
C ARG A 153 3.70 8.24 9.32
N ILE A 154 2.91 7.88 10.33
CA ILE A 154 2.53 8.80 11.39
C ILE A 154 2.47 8.07 12.74
N MET A 155 3.20 8.58 13.74
CA MET A 155 3.11 8.12 15.12
C MET A 155 1.75 8.53 15.70
N ILE A 156 1.03 7.57 16.30
CA ILE A 156 -0.25 7.79 16.98
C ILE A 156 -0.19 7.10 18.34
N ARG A 157 -0.27 7.89 19.39
CA ARG A 157 -0.24 7.37 20.76
C ARG A 157 -1.50 6.59 21.07
N LYS A 158 -1.44 5.72 22.06
CA LYS A 158 -2.60 5.00 22.59
C LYS A 158 -3.77 5.96 22.84
N GLY A 159 -4.93 5.66 22.23
CA GLY A 159 -6.15 6.46 22.34
C GLY A 159 -6.17 7.76 21.53
N GLU A 160 -5.03 8.17 20.97
CA GLU A 160 -4.93 9.38 20.15
C GLU A 160 -5.61 9.20 18.78
N GLU A 161 -6.14 10.31 18.26
CA GLU A 161 -6.68 10.39 16.89
C GLU A 161 -5.97 11.52 16.14
N LYS A 162 -5.58 11.26 14.90
CA LYS A 162 -4.93 12.25 14.03
C LYS A 162 -5.64 12.40 12.70
N LEU A 163 -5.69 13.63 12.21
CA LEU A 163 -6.08 13.92 10.83
C LEU A 163 -4.87 13.68 9.93
N VAL A 164 -5.09 12.90 8.89
CA VAL A 164 -4.10 12.58 7.85
C VAL A 164 -4.59 13.14 6.53
N THR A 165 -3.69 13.73 5.75
CA THR A 165 -3.99 14.21 4.40
C THR A 165 -2.93 13.70 3.43
N ILE A 166 -3.38 13.07 2.34
CA ILE A 166 -2.53 12.57 1.27
C ILE A 166 -2.91 13.31 -0.03
N PRO A 167 -2.00 14.08 -0.64
CA PRO A 167 -2.28 14.74 -1.90
C PRO A 167 -2.23 13.74 -3.05
N VAL A 168 -3.20 13.85 -3.96
CA VAL A 168 -3.26 13.12 -5.22
C VAL A 168 -3.07 14.12 -6.35
N LYS A 169 -1.96 13.99 -7.08
CA LYS A 169 -1.62 14.90 -8.18
C LYS A 169 -2.13 14.34 -9.51
N ALA A 170 -2.70 15.18 -10.34
CA ALA A 170 -3.16 14.78 -11.69
C ALA A 170 -2.04 14.13 -12.53
N ALA A 171 -0.81 14.58 -12.37
CA ALA A 171 0.36 14.03 -13.07
C ALA A 171 0.56 12.53 -12.73
N ASP A 172 0.29 12.12 -11.49
CA ASP A 172 0.47 10.75 -11.02
C ASP A 172 -0.65 9.80 -11.53
N LEU A 173 -1.73 10.36 -12.11
CA LEU A 173 -2.89 9.63 -12.62
C LEU A 173 -2.85 9.41 -14.13
N THR A 174 -1.86 9.98 -14.81
CA THR A 174 -1.69 9.87 -16.26
C THR A 174 -1.18 8.50 -16.68
N TYR A 175 -1.34 8.18 -17.95
CA TYR A 175 -0.63 7.10 -18.64
C TYR A 175 0.10 7.66 -19.86
N TRP A 176 1.11 6.92 -20.31
CA TRP A 176 1.80 7.27 -21.56
C TRP A 176 0.99 6.74 -22.73
N ASP A 177 0.56 7.64 -23.59
CA ASP A 177 -0.13 7.30 -24.83
C ASP A 177 0.89 7.22 -25.97
N THR A 178 1.05 6.02 -26.51
CA THR A 178 2.04 5.71 -27.56
C THR A 178 1.68 6.33 -28.92
N GLU A 179 0.39 6.55 -29.17
CA GLU A 179 -0.05 7.15 -30.44
C GLU A 179 0.25 8.63 -30.51
N SER A 180 -0.06 9.36 -29.43
CA SER A 180 0.19 10.81 -29.36
C SER A 180 1.59 11.16 -28.85
N GLY A 181 2.34 10.22 -28.27
CA GLY A 181 3.63 10.46 -27.65
C GLY A 181 3.57 11.39 -26.44
N LYS A 182 2.50 11.32 -25.63
CA LYS A 182 2.26 12.23 -24.50
C LYS A 182 1.72 11.51 -23.27
N TRP A 183 1.92 12.14 -22.10
CA TRP A 183 1.22 11.77 -20.88
C TRP A 183 -0.22 12.29 -20.92
N VAL A 184 -1.17 11.40 -20.76
CA VAL A 184 -2.61 11.68 -20.86
C VAL A 184 -3.29 11.44 -19.53
N LEU A 185 -3.98 12.47 -19.02
CA LEU A 185 -4.98 12.32 -17.96
C LEU A 185 -6.30 11.93 -18.66
N GLU A 186 -6.68 10.67 -18.55
CA GLU A 186 -7.91 10.17 -19.17
C GLU A 186 -9.15 10.71 -18.42
N PRO A 187 -10.12 11.31 -19.13
CA PRO A 187 -11.35 11.75 -18.50
C PRO A 187 -12.15 10.55 -18.01
N GLY A 188 -12.73 10.66 -16.83
CA GLY A 188 -13.58 9.60 -16.29
C GLY A 188 -13.44 9.40 -14.79
N LYS A 189 -14.07 8.33 -14.33
CA LYS A 189 -14.11 7.96 -12.92
C LYS A 189 -12.76 7.42 -12.44
N ILE A 190 -12.36 7.85 -11.25
CA ILE A 190 -11.21 7.33 -10.53
C ILE A 190 -11.71 6.88 -9.16
N ASP A 191 -11.59 5.61 -8.86
CA ASP A 191 -11.84 5.11 -7.50
C ASP A 191 -10.54 5.18 -6.70
N PHE A 192 -10.63 5.64 -5.46
CA PHE A 192 -9.49 5.63 -4.55
C PHE A 192 -9.82 4.86 -3.27
N PHE A 193 -8.77 4.28 -2.70
CA PHE A 193 -8.83 3.37 -1.57
C PHE A 193 -7.77 3.76 -0.55
N VAL A 194 -8.18 3.91 0.70
CA VAL A 194 -7.25 4.17 1.80
C VAL A 194 -7.23 2.95 2.72
N GLY A 195 -6.05 2.53 3.11
CA GLY A 195 -5.90 1.37 3.99
C GLY A 195 -4.47 1.18 4.48
N SER A 196 -4.24 0.08 5.18
CA SER A 196 -2.94 -0.30 5.73
C SER A 196 -2.12 -1.19 4.78
N SER A 197 -2.74 -1.68 3.70
CA SER A 197 -2.08 -2.47 2.65
C SER A 197 -2.90 -2.45 1.37
N SER A 198 -2.39 -3.05 0.29
CA SER A 198 -3.12 -3.18 -0.99
C SER A 198 -4.39 -4.03 -0.89
N LEU A 199 -4.56 -4.86 0.14
CA LEU A 199 -5.75 -5.66 0.39
C LEU A 199 -6.54 -5.22 1.61
N ASP A 200 -5.91 -4.66 2.63
CA ASP A 200 -6.60 -4.18 3.83
C ASP A 200 -7.07 -2.74 3.64
N ILE A 201 -8.17 -2.60 2.89
CA ILE A 201 -8.79 -1.32 2.57
C ILE A 201 -9.82 -0.95 3.65
N LYS A 202 -9.64 0.22 4.24
CA LYS A 202 -10.49 0.76 5.31
C LYS A 202 -11.54 1.75 4.79
N LEU A 203 -11.16 2.61 3.82
CA LEU A 203 -12.01 3.66 3.29
C LEU A 203 -11.97 3.65 1.76
N LYS A 204 -13.07 4.08 1.14
CA LYS A 204 -13.20 4.16 -0.32
C LYS A 204 -13.89 5.45 -0.73
N GLY A 205 -13.47 6.03 -1.83
CA GLY A 205 -14.08 7.22 -2.41
C GLY A 205 -13.88 7.27 -3.91
N THR A 206 -14.41 8.32 -4.52
CA THR A 206 -14.37 8.50 -5.97
C THR A 206 -14.04 9.94 -6.31
N LEU A 207 -13.22 10.12 -7.34
CA LEU A 207 -12.96 11.38 -8.03
C LEU A 207 -13.36 11.27 -9.50
N VAL A 208 -13.48 12.39 -10.16
CA VAL A 208 -13.65 12.48 -11.62
C VAL A 208 -12.45 13.22 -12.21
N ALA A 209 -11.75 12.60 -13.15
CA ALA A 209 -10.76 13.30 -13.93
C ALA A 209 -11.45 14.11 -15.03
N ASP A 210 -11.18 15.41 -15.05
CA ASP A 210 -11.58 16.34 -16.12
C ASP A 210 -10.35 17.08 -16.64
N PRO A 211 -9.77 16.63 -17.76
CA PRO A 211 -8.52 17.21 -18.28
C PRO A 211 -8.66 18.60 -18.89
N ARG A 212 -9.88 19.15 -18.93
CA ARG A 212 -10.15 20.52 -19.43
C ARG A 212 -9.65 21.57 -18.46
#